data_1330bd7eee9b80648c0dc74bf85ae4ed
#
_entry.id   1330bd7eee9b80648c0dc74bf85ae4ed
#
_cell.length_a   1.000
_cell.length_b   1.000
_cell.length_c   1.000
_cell.angle_alpha   90.00
_cell.angle_beta   90.00
_cell.angle_gamma   90.00
#
_symmetry.space_group_name_H-M   'P 1'
#
loop_
_entity.id
_entity.type
_entity.pdbx_description
1 polymer ?
#
loop_
_entity_poly.entity_id
_entity_poly.type
_entity_poly.pdbx_seq_one_letter_code
_entity_poly.pdbx_strand_id
1 'polypeptide(L)'
;AFICGVPGSGKTNTMLHLANSLWHHKKLIKDDTDNLSVTFKEESDPIPFLVLEPAKREYRELSRYDIPELIILSPSASTKFPMRLNPFEFPKGLTLSEHISKLCQVFEGAFPIAPPAPFILDKAIEGIYRAHGWNTNDINTGEKEYPTMSELYDRFQKELSQTTYDSEIQGNIQSVLEMRIGSLLRREMKAIFDVKHSTFSPEEWLKHPVIVELESLGEGPANFVTLLLCTLIRETLKA
;
A
#
# COMPACT_ATOMS: atom_id res chain seq x y z
N ALA A 1 -10.74 -15.50 -6.96
CA ALA A 1 -12.20 -15.76 -6.95
C ALA A 1 -12.97 -14.43 -6.92
N PHE A 2 -14.12 -14.36 -7.56
CA PHE A 2 -15.03 -13.20 -7.52
C PHE A 2 -16.31 -13.61 -6.79
N ILE A 3 -16.63 -12.92 -5.69
CA ILE A 3 -17.80 -13.21 -4.86
C ILE A 3 -18.75 -12.02 -4.95
N CYS A 4 -19.93 -12.23 -5.55
CA CYS A 4 -20.97 -11.22 -5.69
C CYS A 4 -22.30 -11.70 -5.10
N GLY A 5 -23.20 -10.76 -4.85
CA GLY A 5 -24.54 -11.03 -4.31
C GLY A 5 -25.17 -9.76 -3.74
N VAL A 6 -26.46 -9.80 -3.50
CA VAL A 6 -27.21 -8.71 -2.87
C VAL A 6 -26.81 -8.49 -1.40
N PRO A 7 -27.07 -7.33 -0.79
CA PRO A 7 -26.89 -7.13 0.65
C PRO A 7 -27.57 -8.25 1.45
N GLY A 8 -26.90 -8.75 2.48
CA GLY A 8 -27.40 -9.85 3.33
C GLY A 8 -27.22 -11.27 2.76
N SER A 9 -26.66 -11.44 1.57
CA SER A 9 -26.45 -12.79 0.97
C SER A 9 -25.27 -13.59 1.56
N GLY A 10 -24.62 -13.12 2.60
CA GLY A 10 -23.52 -13.82 3.28
C GLY A 10 -22.14 -13.67 2.66
N LYS A 11 -21.93 -12.70 1.74
CA LYS A 11 -20.60 -12.47 1.11
C LYS A 11 -19.47 -12.32 2.12
N THR A 12 -19.65 -11.45 3.12
CA THR A 12 -18.66 -11.22 4.18
C THR A 12 -18.38 -12.49 4.95
N ASN A 13 -19.43 -13.25 5.30
CA ASN A 13 -19.27 -14.53 5.99
C ASN A 13 -18.44 -15.53 5.16
N THR A 14 -18.72 -15.62 3.85
CA THR A 14 -17.91 -16.46 2.94
C THR A 14 -16.44 -16.01 2.91
N MET A 15 -16.17 -14.71 2.89
CA MET A 15 -14.82 -14.19 2.91
C MET A 15 -14.11 -14.43 4.25
N LEU A 16 -14.82 -14.30 5.38
CA LEU A 16 -14.29 -14.64 6.70
C LEU A 16 -13.88 -16.12 6.79
N HIS A 17 -14.73 -17.02 6.28
CA HIS A 17 -14.41 -18.46 6.21
C HIS A 17 -13.22 -18.73 5.29
N LEU A 18 -13.14 -18.04 4.15
CA LEU A 18 -11.99 -18.19 3.25
C LEU A 18 -10.68 -17.75 3.92
N ALA A 19 -10.66 -16.57 4.54
CA ALA A 19 -9.49 -16.05 5.24
C ALA A 19 -9.04 -16.98 6.38
N ASN A 20 -10.00 -17.48 7.17
CA ASN A 20 -9.72 -18.46 8.20
C ASN A 20 -9.15 -19.78 7.63
N SER A 21 -9.70 -20.25 6.52
CA SER A 21 -9.22 -21.47 5.85
C SER A 21 -7.83 -21.31 5.26
N LEU A 22 -7.49 -20.13 4.75
CA LEU A 22 -6.14 -19.81 4.27
C LEU A 22 -5.12 -19.87 5.41
N TRP A 23 -5.45 -19.26 6.56
CA TRP A 23 -4.56 -19.27 7.71
C TRP A 23 -4.37 -20.67 8.30
N HIS A 24 -5.41 -21.48 8.33
CA HIS A 24 -5.35 -22.88 8.82
C HIS A 24 -5.04 -23.89 7.72
N HIS A 25 -4.48 -23.43 6.61
CA HIS A 25 -4.07 -24.33 5.52
C HIS A 25 -3.01 -25.32 6.01
N LYS A 26 -3.12 -26.57 5.53
CA LYS A 26 -2.17 -27.63 5.78
C LYS A 26 -1.71 -28.24 4.47
N LYS A 27 -0.45 -28.61 4.41
CA LYS A 27 0.11 -29.38 3.30
C LYS A 27 0.36 -30.82 3.71
N LEU A 28 0.26 -31.72 2.75
CA LEU A 28 0.66 -33.11 2.92
C LEU A 28 2.16 -33.23 2.62
N ILE A 29 2.93 -33.68 3.60
CA ILE A 29 4.34 -34.00 3.42
C ILE A 29 4.56 -35.49 3.59
N LYS A 30 5.55 -36.03 2.85
CA LYS A 30 5.92 -37.43 3.01
C LYS A 30 6.46 -37.67 4.41
N ASP A 31 5.96 -38.69 5.06
CA ASP A 31 6.45 -39.13 6.37
C ASP A 31 7.55 -40.16 6.17
N ASP A 32 8.80 -39.76 6.35
CA ASP A 32 9.98 -40.60 6.18
C ASP A 32 10.32 -41.42 7.45
N THR A 33 9.44 -41.45 8.44
CA THR A 33 9.66 -42.23 9.68
C THR A 33 9.49 -43.72 9.52
N ASP A 34 8.80 -44.17 8.48
CA ASP A 34 8.62 -45.59 8.15
C ASP A 34 9.24 -45.92 6.79
N ASN A 35 10.30 -46.72 6.80
CA ASN A 35 10.99 -47.15 5.59
C ASN A 35 10.23 -48.27 4.79
N LEU A 36 9.10 -48.71 5.30
CA LEU A 36 8.34 -49.85 4.72
C LEU A 36 7.06 -49.42 3.99
N SER A 37 6.57 -48.19 4.26
CA SER A 37 5.35 -47.67 3.63
C SER A 37 5.49 -46.17 3.28
N VAL A 38 4.91 -45.75 2.16
CA VAL A 38 4.80 -44.33 1.82
C VAL A 38 3.59 -43.77 2.56
N THR A 39 3.84 -43.11 3.69
CA THR A 39 2.82 -42.40 4.47
C THR A 39 2.96 -40.93 4.30
N PHE A 40 1.86 -40.17 4.51
CA PHE A 40 1.82 -38.73 4.47
C PHE A 40 1.28 -38.20 5.79
N LYS A 41 1.85 -37.09 6.28
CA LYS A 41 1.34 -36.36 7.43
C LYS A 41 0.95 -34.97 7.03
N GLU A 42 -0.04 -34.40 7.72
CA GLU A 42 -0.42 -32.99 7.60
C GLU A 42 0.56 -32.13 8.38
N GLU A 43 1.06 -31.09 7.74
CA GLU A 43 1.86 -30.03 8.36
C GLU A 43 1.16 -28.68 8.19
N SER A 44 1.17 -27.85 9.22
CA SER A 44 0.66 -26.49 9.16
C SER A 44 1.45 -25.68 8.13
N ASP A 45 0.75 -25.03 7.21
CA ASP A 45 1.32 -24.23 6.13
C ASP A 45 0.44 -22.98 5.92
N PRO A 46 0.39 -22.06 6.91
CA PRO A 46 -0.51 -20.95 6.88
C PRO A 46 -0.22 -20.04 5.68
N ILE A 47 -1.29 -19.68 4.97
CA ILE A 47 -1.22 -18.77 3.82
C ILE A 47 -1.61 -17.36 4.31
N PRO A 48 -0.68 -16.40 4.30
CA PRO A 48 -0.97 -15.01 4.65
C PRO A 48 -2.01 -14.40 3.70
N PHE A 49 -2.75 -13.43 4.20
CA PHE A 49 -3.74 -12.71 3.41
C PHE A 49 -3.77 -11.23 3.75
N LEU A 50 -4.18 -10.42 2.78
CA LEU A 50 -4.45 -9.00 2.97
C LEU A 50 -5.93 -8.72 2.65
N VAL A 51 -6.62 -8.12 3.61
CA VAL A 51 -7.98 -7.60 3.44
C VAL A 51 -7.94 -6.08 3.42
N LEU A 52 -8.42 -5.47 2.34
CA LEU A 52 -8.67 -4.04 2.26
C LEU A 52 -10.16 -3.81 2.50
N GLU A 53 -10.52 -3.13 3.59
CA GLU A 53 -11.90 -2.93 4.01
C GLU A 53 -12.30 -1.45 3.90
N PRO A 54 -12.93 -1.03 2.77
CA PRO A 54 -13.17 0.38 2.49
C PRO A 54 -14.38 0.98 3.24
N ALA A 55 -15.36 0.17 3.66
CA ALA A 55 -16.67 0.70 4.04
C ALA A 55 -17.20 0.29 5.41
N LYS A 56 -16.60 -0.69 6.07
CA LYS A 56 -17.08 -1.24 7.34
C LYS A 56 -15.92 -1.82 8.13
N ARG A 57 -16.22 -2.38 9.31
CA ARG A 57 -15.23 -3.07 10.16
C ARG A 57 -15.67 -4.51 10.45
N GLU A 58 -16.25 -5.17 9.44
CA GLU A 58 -16.82 -6.52 9.59
C GLU A 58 -15.71 -7.57 9.73
N TYR A 59 -14.55 -7.35 9.11
CA TYR A 59 -13.42 -8.30 9.17
C TYR A 59 -12.70 -8.34 10.53
N ARG A 60 -12.99 -7.43 11.45
CA ARG A 60 -12.57 -7.57 12.86
C ARG A 60 -13.10 -8.85 13.50
N GLU A 61 -14.16 -9.42 12.96
CA GLU A 61 -14.69 -10.70 13.39
C GLU A 61 -13.64 -11.82 13.32
N LEU A 62 -12.65 -11.71 12.41
CA LEU A 62 -11.51 -12.64 12.33
C LEU A 62 -10.68 -12.70 13.63
N SER A 63 -10.72 -11.67 14.48
CA SER A 63 -10.07 -11.70 15.78
C SER A 63 -10.68 -12.72 16.77
N ARG A 64 -11.86 -13.25 16.47
CA ARG A 64 -12.53 -14.33 17.24
C ARG A 64 -12.12 -15.72 16.79
N TYR A 65 -11.44 -15.83 15.64
CA TYR A 65 -10.87 -17.08 15.16
C TYR A 65 -9.45 -17.22 15.73
N ASP A 66 -8.93 -18.42 15.75
CA ASP A 66 -7.58 -18.69 16.22
C ASP A 66 -6.52 -18.27 15.19
N ILE A 67 -6.34 -16.96 15.06
CA ILE A 67 -5.34 -16.32 14.18
C ILE A 67 -4.48 -15.37 15.05
N PRO A 68 -3.50 -15.90 15.81
CA PRO A 68 -2.76 -15.11 16.81
C PRO A 68 -1.91 -14.00 16.20
N GLU A 69 -1.49 -14.15 14.93
CA GLU A 69 -0.68 -13.18 14.20
C GLU A 69 -1.51 -12.15 13.43
N LEU A 70 -2.84 -12.17 13.56
CA LEU A 70 -3.71 -11.22 12.86
C LEU A 70 -3.39 -9.77 13.25
N ILE A 71 -3.08 -8.97 12.24
CA ILE A 71 -2.75 -7.55 12.40
C ILE A 71 -3.88 -6.72 11.78
N ILE A 72 -4.42 -5.80 12.57
CA ILE A 72 -5.44 -4.86 12.12
C ILE A 72 -4.83 -3.48 12.13
N LEU A 73 -4.61 -2.93 10.92
CA LEU A 73 -4.15 -1.57 10.71
C LEU A 73 -5.35 -0.64 10.55
N SER A 74 -5.36 0.42 11.31
CA SER A 74 -6.40 1.45 11.23
C SER A 74 -5.75 2.83 11.23
N PRO A 75 -6.34 3.82 10.55
CA PRO A 75 -5.91 5.21 10.57
C PRO A 75 -5.97 5.86 11.95
N SER A 76 -6.70 5.27 12.90
CA SER A 76 -6.85 5.80 14.25
C SER A 76 -5.55 5.70 15.05
N ALA A 77 -5.13 6.80 15.67
CA ALA A 77 -3.97 6.85 16.55
C ALA A 77 -4.06 5.98 17.81
N SER A 78 -5.27 5.51 18.16
CA SER A 78 -5.53 4.70 19.36
C SER A 78 -5.37 3.19 19.15
N THR A 79 -4.90 2.75 17.98
CA THR A 79 -4.72 1.33 17.68
C THR A 79 -3.36 0.80 18.12
N LYS A 80 -3.31 -0.50 18.44
CA LYS A 80 -2.07 -1.20 18.80
C LYS A 80 -1.02 -1.12 17.66
N PHE A 81 -1.49 -1.12 16.42
CA PHE A 81 -0.67 -0.99 15.22
C PHE A 81 -1.13 0.24 14.42
N PRO A 82 -0.47 1.40 14.57
CA PRO A 82 -0.81 2.56 13.77
C PRO A 82 -0.46 2.31 12.30
N MET A 83 -1.38 2.67 11.41
CA MET A 83 -1.12 2.62 9.98
C MET A 83 -0.14 3.74 9.61
N ARG A 84 1.04 3.36 9.11
CA ARG A 84 2.02 4.25 8.51
C ARG A 84 2.39 3.70 7.15
N LEU A 85 2.41 4.55 6.14
CA LEU A 85 2.60 4.14 4.77
C LEU A 85 3.40 5.20 4.02
N ASN A 86 4.69 4.95 3.84
CA ASN A 86 5.53 5.77 2.98
C ASN A 86 5.36 5.31 1.53
N PRO A 87 4.75 6.11 0.64
CA PRO A 87 4.50 5.68 -0.73
C PRO A 87 5.76 5.58 -1.59
N PHE A 88 6.88 6.03 -1.07
CA PHE A 88 8.16 6.01 -1.79
C PHE A 88 9.01 4.77 -1.49
N GLU A 89 8.61 3.94 -0.51
CA GLU A 89 9.24 2.64 -0.31
C GLU A 89 8.81 1.67 -1.41
N PHE A 90 9.76 0.90 -1.92
CA PHE A 90 9.50 -0.10 -2.95
C PHE A 90 10.37 -1.36 -2.75
N PRO A 91 9.97 -2.51 -3.31
CA PRO A 91 10.63 -3.79 -3.07
C PRO A 91 12.09 -3.79 -3.50
N LYS A 92 12.91 -4.57 -2.78
CA LYS A 92 14.28 -4.86 -3.21
C LYS A 92 14.27 -5.62 -4.53
N GLY A 93 15.27 -5.38 -5.37
CA GLY A 93 15.38 -6.00 -6.69
C GLY A 93 14.70 -5.22 -7.82
N LEU A 94 13.83 -4.27 -7.51
CA LEU A 94 13.16 -3.42 -8.50
C LEU A 94 14.00 -2.19 -8.87
N THR A 95 13.88 -1.70 -10.10
CA THR A 95 14.51 -0.45 -10.51
C THR A 95 13.67 0.76 -10.08
N LEU A 96 14.33 1.86 -9.73
CA LEU A 96 13.64 3.10 -9.36
C LEU A 96 12.72 3.60 -10.50
N SER A 97 13.15 3.49 -11.75
CA SER A 97 12.36 3.93 -12.92
C SER A 97 11.02 3.19 -13.04
N GLU A 98 11.02 1.87 -12.80
CA GLU A 98 9.78 1.08 -12.80
C GLU A 98 8.85 1.52 -11.68
N HIS A 99 9.40 1.71 -10.47
CA HIS A 99 8.62 2.17 -9.32
C HIS A 99 8.03 3.56 -9.54
N ILE A 100 8.81 4.56 -9.99
CA ILE A 100 8.31 5.92 -10.27
C ILE A 100 7.12 5.87 -11.24
N SER A 101 7.25 5.11 -12.34
CA SER A 101 6.18 4.98 -13.32
C SER A 101 4.88 4.41 -12.73
N LYS A 102 4.99 3.48 -11.77
CA LYS A 102 3.84 2.90 -11.08
C LYS A 102 3.27 3.85 -10.03
N LEU A 103 4.14 4.54 -9.30
CA LEU A 103 3.74 5.50 -8.28
C LEU A 103 2.97 6.68 -8.92
N CYS A 104 3.40 7.19 -10.07
CA CYS A 104 2.65 8.19 -10.83
C CYS A 104 1.24 7.68 -11.18
N GLN A 105 1.10 6.44 -11.65
CA GLN A 105 -0.21 5.84 -11.93
C GLN A 105 -1.08 5.71 -10.67
N VAL A 106 -0.49 5.44 -9.51
CA VAL A 106 -1.22 5.41 -8.22
C VAL A 106 -1.78 6.79 -7.89
N PHE A 107 -0.98 7.85 -8.01
CA PHE A 107 -1.45 9.22 -7.77
C PHE A 107 -2.55 9.63 -8.75
N GLU A 108 -2.37 9.36 -10.05
CA GLU A 108 -3.35 9.70 -11.08
C GLU A 108 -4.66 8.91 -10.92
N GLY A 109 -4.57 7.65 -10.51
CA GLY A 109 -5.74 6.80 -10.27
C GLY A 109 -6.51 7.15 -9.00
N ALA A 110 -5.82 7.61 -7.96
CA ALA A 110 -6.45 8.02 -6.70
C ALA A 110 -7.02 9.44 -6.77
N PHE A 111 -6.37 10.31 -7.52
CA PHE A 111 -6.71 11.72 -7.59
C PHE A 111 -6.87 12.15 -9.05
N PRO A 112 -8.01 12.74 -9.44
CA PRO A 112 -8.17 13.27 -10.79
C PRO A 112 -7.20 14.43 -11.01
N ILE A 113 -6.10 14.16 -11.70
CA ILE A 113 -5.04 15.11 -12.04
C ILE A 113 -5.02 15.29 -13.55
N ALA A 114 -5.35 16.50 -14.03
CA ALA A 114 -5.36 16.80 -15.46
C ALA A 114 -4.00 17.38 -15.93
N PRO A 115 -3.62 17.16 -17.19
CA PRO A 115 -2.44 17.80 -17.77
C PRO A 115 -2.47 19.33 -17.59
N PRO A 116 -1.31 19.95 -17.31
CA PRO A 116 0.04 19.38 -17.30
C PRO A 116 0.54 18.87 -15.93
N ALA A 117 -0.30 18.85 -14.89
CA ALA A 117 0.11 18.48 -13.53
C ALA A 117 0.75 17.09 -13.40
N PRO A 118 0.34 16.01 -14.14
CA PRO A 118 1.03 14.73 -14.09
C PRO A 118 2.51 14.80 -14.47
N PHE A 119 2.87 15.62 -15.44
CA PHE A 119 4.26 15.81 -15.85
C PHE A 119 5.11 16.50 -14.78
N ILE A 120 4.52 17.45 -14.04
CA ILE A 120 5.19 18.13 -12.92
C ILE A 120 5.35 17.13 -11.76
N LEU A 121 4.35 16.29 -11.52
CA LEU A 121 4.39 15.25 -10.51
C LEU A 121 5.52 14.24 -10.77
N ASP A 122 5.64 13.74 -11.98
CA ASP A 122 6.70 12.82 -12.38
C ASP A 122 8.09 13.42 -12.12
N LYS A 123 8.32 14.65 -12.58
CA LYS A 123 9.56 15.39 -12.29
C LYS A 123 9.82 15.60 -10.81
N ALA A 124 8.78 15.90 -10.04
CA ALA A 124 8.90 16.12 -8.61
C ALA A 124 9.29 14.82 -7.88
N ILE A 125 8.66 13.69 -8.24
CA ILE A 125 8.98 12.37 -7.69
C ILE A 125 10.44 11.99 -8.02
N GLU A 126 10.84 12.09 -9.27
CA GLU A 126 12.25 11.84 -9.65
C GLU A 126 13.21 12.76 -8.89
N GLY A 127 12.83 14.03 -8.75
CA GLY A 127 13.65 15.05 -8.07
C GLY A 127 13.86 14.79 -6.58
N ILE A 128 12.87 14.27 -5.85
CA ILE A 128 13.04 13.92 -4.43
C ILE A 128 13.91 12.68 -4.26
N TYR A 129 13.76 11.66 -5.08
CA TYR A 129 14.65 10.51 -5.04
C TYR A 129 16.10 10.89 -5.34
N ARG A 130 16.31 11.77 -6.32
CA ARG A 130 17.65 12.27 -6.64
C ARG A 130 18.29 13.02 -5.47
N ALA A 131 17.49 13.77 -4.69
CA ALA A 131 17.96 14.46 -3.48
C ALA A 131 18.43 13.47 -2.39
N HIS A 132 17.89 12.26 -2.36
CA HIS A 132 18.31 11.15 -1.50
C HIS A 132 19.41 10.27 -2.13
N GLY A 133 20.04 10.73 -3.21
CA GLY A 133 21.18 10.03 -3.85
C GLY A 133 20.79 8.84 -4.73
N TRP A 134 19.53 8.77 -5.15
CA TRP A 134 19.06 7.77 -6.10
C TRP A 134 19.29 8.24 -7.55
N ASN A 135 19.63 7.29 -8.42
CA ASN A 135 19.55 7.45 -9.88
C ASN A 135 18.40 6.60 -10.43
N THR A 136 17.80 7.01 -11.52
CA THR A 136 16.62 6.33 -12.10
C THR A 136 16.86 4.86 -12.47
N ASN A 137 18.11 4.49 -12.78
CA ASN A 137 18.49 3.11 -13.11
C ASN A 137 18.97 2.29 -11.89
N ASP A 138 18.97 2.88 -10.69
CA ASP A 138 19.37 2.15 -9.49
C ASP A 138 18.37 1.05 -9.18
N ILE A 139 18.90 -0.11 -8.83
CA ILE A 139 18.13 -1.22 -8.27
C ILE A 139 18.07 -1.03 -6.75
N ASN A 140 16.91 -1.23 -6.16
CA ASN A 140 16.77 -1.14 -4.72
C ASN A 140 17.50 -2.28 -4.01
N THR A 141 18.51 -1.95 -3.22
CA THR A 141 19.26 -2.88 -2.34
C THR A 141 18.79 -2.79 -0.88
N GLY A 142 17.98 -1.78 -0.56
CA GLY A 142 17.54 -1.48 0.81
C GLY A 142 18.53 -0.66 1.63
N GLU A 143 19.59 -0.10 1.00
CA GLU A 143 20.63 0.67 1.68
C GLU A 143 20.38 2.18 1.68
N LYS A 144 19.58 2.67 0.72
CA LYS A 144 19.30 4.10 0.56
C LYS A 144 18.02 4.48 1.32
N GLU A 145 18.02 5.70 1.85
CA GLU A 145 16.81 6.28 2.44
C GLU A 145 15.79 6.68 1.38
N TYR A 146 14.51 6.67 1.79
CA TYR A 146 13.40 7.05 0.95
C TYR A 146 12.94 8.48 1.27
N PRO A 147 12.42 9.21 0.27
CA PRO A 147 11.81 10.51 0.49
C PRO A 147 10.53 10.42 1.33
N THR A 148 9.99 11.59 1.69
CA THR A 148 8.72 11.74 2.41
C THR A 148 7.69 12.48 1.58
N MET A 149 6.43 12.44 2.03
CA MET A 149 5.32 13.14 1.35
C MET A 149 5.49 14.67 1.41
N SER A 150 6.01 15.21 2.51
CA SER A 150 6.32 16.65 2.63
C SER A 150 7.35 17.08 1.60
N GLU A 151 8.40 16.27 1.38
CA GLU A 151 9.43 16.55 0.38
C GLU A 151 8.85 16.55 -1.04
N LEU A 152 7.90 15.63 -1.33
CA LEU A 152 7.18 15.65 -2.62
C LEU A 152 6.39 16.94 -2.79
N TYR A 153 5.65 17.35 -1.76
CA TYR A 153 4.83 18.58 -1.82
C TYR A 153 5.68 19.80 -2.10
N ASP A 154 6.78 19.97 -1.36
CA ASP A 154 7.71 21.10 -1.53
C ASP A 154 8.39 21.07 -2.91
N ARG A 155 8.79 19.88 -3.34
CA ARG A 155 9.42 19.71 -4.66
C ARG A 155 8.46 20.01 -5.80
N PHE A 156 7.21 19.57 -5.72
CA PHE A 156 6.20 19.88 -6.71
C PHE A 156 5.97 21.40 -6.84
N GLN A 157 5.84 22.10 -5.71
CA GLN A 157 5.73 23.57 -5.71
C GLN A 157 6.93 24.23 -6.40
N LYS A 158 8.13 23.73 -6.12
CA LYS A 158 9.35 24.23 -6.75
C LYS A 158 9.36 24.00 -8.27
N GLU A 159 9.01 22.79 -8.72
CA GLU A 159 8.94 22.47 -10.16
C GLU A 159 7.87 23.35 -10.84
N LEU A 160 6.70 23.53 -10.21
CA LEU A 160 5.64 24.40 -10.74
C LEU A 160 6.10 25.85 -10.89
N SER A 161 6.81 26.39 -9.90
CA SER A 161 7.32 27.76 -9.94
C SER A 161 8.35 28.02 -11.04
N GLN A 162 9.00 26.98 -11.55
CA GLN A 162 9.97 27.04 -12.63
C GLN A 162 9.34 26.91 -14.03
N THR A 163 8.03 26.66 -14.10
CA THR A 163 7.34 26.57 -15.38
C THR A 163 7.08 27.96 -15.97
N THR A 164 6.94 28.02 -17.31
CA THR A 164 6.59 29.23 -18.04
C THR A 164 5.09 29.33 -18.33
N TYR A 165 4.26 28.55 -17.62
CA TYR A 165 2.81 28.65 -17.76
C TYR A 165 2.30 30.02 -17.29
N ASP A 166 1.20 30.46 -17.86
CA ASP A 166 0.52 31.67 -17.37
C ASP A 166 -0.01 31.49 -15.93
N SER A 167 -0.36 32.61 -15.30
CA SER A 167 -0.77 32.63 -13.89
C SER A 167 -2.06 31.84 -13.62
N GLU A 168 -2.96 31.75 -14.61
CA GLU A 168 -4.21 31.00 -14.48
C GLU A 168 -3.94 29.49 -14.43
N ILE A 169 -3.11 28.99 -15.35
CA ILE A 169 -2.71 27.57 -15.39
C ILE A 169 -1.93 27.20 -14.13
N GLN A 170 -0.97 28.05 -13.71
CA GLN A 170 -0.23 27.81 -12.47
C GLN A 170 -1.17 27.79 -11.25
N GLY A 171 -2.13 28.71 -11.16
CA GLY A 171 -3.12 28.72 -10.07
C GLY A 171 -4.00 27.48 -10.03
N ASN A 172 -4.43 26.99 -11.19
CA ASN A 172 -5.20 25.77 -11.29
C ASN A 172 -4.40 24.55 -10.82
N ILE A 173 -3.13 24.40 -11.24
CA ILE A 173 -2.25 23.30 -10.81
C ILE A 173 -1.95 23.42 -9.32
N GLN A 174 -1.70 24.60 -8.79
CA GLN A 174 -1.51 24.83 -7.36
C GLN A 174 -2.73 24.37 -6.55
N SER A 175 -3.93 24.73 -7.00
CA SER A 175 -5.18 24.29 -6.36
C SER A 175 -5.33 22.77 -6.35
N VAL A 176 -4.98 22.10 -7.45
CA VAL A 176 -4.96 20.62 -7.52
C VAL A 176 -3.97 20.04 -6.52
N LEU A 177 -2.74 20.59 -6.47
CA LEU A 177 -1.73 20.16 -5.50
C LEU A 177 -2.24 20.26 -4.06
N GLU A 178 -2.81 21.39 -3.68
CA GLU A 178 -3.32 21.62 -2.33
C GLU A 178 -4.50 20.73 -1.98
N MET A 179 -5.45 20.55 -2.88
CA MET A 179 -6.64 19.74 -2.64
C MET A 179 -6.38 18.23 -2.66
N ARG A 180 -5.39 17.76 -3.42
CA ARG A 180 -5.13 16.34 -3.62
C ARG A 180 -3.94 15.86 -2.77
N ILE A 181 -2.73 16.25 -3.12
CA ILE A 181 -1.52 15.84 -2.39
C ILE A 181 -1.47 16.49 -1.01
N GLY A 182 -1.78 17.78 -0.90
CA GLY A 182 -1.84 18.48 0.37
C GLY A 182 -2.87 17.90 1.35
N SER A 183 -3.92 17.24 0.88
CA SER A 183 -4.88 16.56 1.75
C SER A 183 -4.24 15.41 2.53
N LEU A 184 -3.24 14.74 1.96
CA LEU A 184 -2.48 13.66 2.62
C LEU A 184 -1.51 14.18 3.70
N LEU A 185 -1.27 15.48 3.74
CA LEU A 185 -0.39 16.15 4.72
C LEU A 185 -1.16 16.85 5.84
N ARG A 186 -2.48 16.70 5.90
CA ARG A 186 -3.33 17.38 6.88
C ARG A 186 -3.79 16.44 7.98
N ARG A 187 -3.81 16.94 9.23
CA ARG A 187 -4.36 16.26 10.41
C ARG A 187 -3.80 14.84 10.55
N GLU A 188 -4.68 13.87 10.80
CA GLU A 188 -4.32 12.46 10.98
C GLU A 188 -3.65 11.84 9.74
N MET A 189 -3.98 12.34 8.53
CA MET A 189 -3.38 11.86 7.29
C MET A 189 -1.87 12.06 7.26
N LYS A 190 -1.39 13.17 7.82
CA LYS A 190 0.05 13.44 7.91
C LYS A 190 0.79 12.36 8.71
N ALA A 191 0.22 11.88 9.80
CA ALA A 191 0.82 10.82 10.61
C ALA A 191 0.86 9.46 9.89
N ILE A 192 0.03 9.27 8.87
CA ILE A 192 -0.02 8.06 8.05
C ILE A 192 1.00 8.14 6.91
N PHE A 193 1.01 9.25 6.15
CA PHE A 193 1.71 9.32 4.86
C PHE A 193 3.04 10.09 4.91
N ASP A 194 3.23 11.01 5.87
CA ASP A 194 4.46 11.79 5.99
C ASP A 194 5.42 11.13 6.98
N VAL A 195 5.87 9.95 6.65
CA VAL A 195 6.73 9.11 7.48
C VAL A 195 7.95 8.65 6.69
N LYS A 196 9.05 8.38 7.39
CA LYS A 196 10.26 7.82 6.76
C LYS A 196 10.09 6.35 6.41
N HIS A 197 9.41 5.60 7.28
CA HIS A 197 9.20 4.16 7.12
C HIS A 197 7.73 3.80 7.35
N SER A 198 7.25 2.87 6.54
CA SER A 198 5.94 2.24 6.70
C SER A 198 5.89 1.35 7.95
N THR A 199 4.69 0.98 8.38
CA THR A 199 4.51 -0.03 9.44
C THR A 199 5.09 -1.38 9.02
N PHE A 200 5.00 -1.71 7.73
CA PHE A 200 5.61 -2.87 7.11
C PHE A 200 6.46 -2.44 5.92
N SER A 201 7.62 -3.08 5.74
CA SER A 201 8.34 -3.02 4.48
C SER A 201 7.52 -3.65 3.34
N PRO A 202 7.81 -3.36 2.07
CA PRO A 202 7.08 -3.95 0.96
C PRO A 202 6.98 -5.48 1.02
N GLU A 203 8.05 -6.15 1.45
CA GLU A 203 8.13 -7.61 1.54
C GLU A 203 7.35 -8.20 2.73
N GLU A 204 7.12 -7.41 3.79
CA GLU A 204 6.41 -7.87 4.99
C GLU A 204 4.90 -7.96 4.78
N TRP A 205 4.32 -7.20 3.85
CA TRP A 205 2.90 -7.27 3.54
C TRP A 205 2.42 -8.66 3.11
N LEU A 206 3.32 -9.51 2.63
CA LEU A 206 3.02 -10.87 2.17
C LEU A 206 3.34 -11.95 3.22
N LYS A 207 3.73 -11.55 4.44
CA LYS A 207 4.14 -12.51 5.49
C LYS A 207 3.11 -12.69 6.60
N HIS A 208 2.18 -11.75 6.74
CA HIS A 208 1.23 -11.73 7.85
C HIS A 208 -0.23 -11.70 7.36
N PRO A 209 -1.18 -12.23 8.16
CA PRO A 209 -2.59 -11.99 7.94
C PRO A 209 -2.93 -10.55 8.38
N VAL A 210 -3.26 -9.68 7.42
CA VAL A 210 -3.44 -8.25 7.65
C VAL A 210 -4.84 -7.81 7.22
N ILE A 211 -5.49 -7.01 8.06
CA ILE A 211 -6.69 -6.25 7.73
C ILE A 211 -6.32 -4.76 7.72
N VAL A 212 -6.62 -4.06 6.65
CA VAL A 212 -6.47 -2.61 6.53
C VAL A 212 -7.86 -1.98 6.50
N GLU A 213 -8.22 -1.29 7.57
CA GLU A 213 -9.50 -0.58 7.68
C GLU A 213 -9.36 0.82 7.07
N LEU A 214 -10.17 1.12 6.06
CA LEU A 214 -10.11 2.38 5.33
C LEU A 214 -11.36 3.25 5.56
N GLU A 215 -12.36 2.76 6.31
CA GLU A 215 -13.65 3.41 6.54
C GLU A 215 -13.53 4.87 7.02
N SER A 216 -12.55 5.16 7.90
CA SER A 216 -12.36 6.51 8.45
C SER A 216 -11.58 7.45 7.52
N LEU A 217 -11.06 6.94 6.41
CA LEU A 217 -10.43 7.75 5.37
C LEU A 217 -11.50 8.32 4.44
N GLY A 218 -11.28 9.54 3.94
CA GLY A 218 -12.05 10.04 2.80
C GLY A 218 -11.78 9.23 1.53
N GLU A 219 -12.63 9.36 0.52
CA GLU A 219 -12.57 8.56 -0.72
C GLU A 219 -11.19 8.63 -1.41
N GLY A 220 -10.62 9.81 -1.57
CA GLY A 220 -9.30 9.99 -2.21
C GLY A 220 -8.17 9.26 -1.48
N PRO A 221 -7.95 9.50 -0.17
CA PRO A 221 -6.96 8.76 0.61
C PRO A 221 -7.21 7.24 0.65
N ALA A 222 -8.47 6.79 0.75
CA ALA A 222 -8.79 5.35 0.73
C ALA A 222 -8.43 4.70 -0.62
N ASN A 223 -8.76 5.38 -1.73
CA ASN A 223 -8.36 4.94 -3.07
C ASN A 223 -6.84 4.93 -3.23
N PHE A 224 -6.16 5.95 -2.70
CA PHE A 224 -4.70 6.03 -2.74
C PHE A 224 -4.06 4.84 -2.01
N VAL A 225 -4.48 4.53 -0.78
CA VAL A 225 -3.99 3.36 -0.03
C VAL A 225 -4.25 2.07 -0.79
N THR A 226 -5.45 1.89 -1.31
CA THR A 226 -5.83 0.68 -2.05
C THR A 226 -4.94 0.47 -3.27
N LEU A 227 -4.77 1.50 -4.11
CA LEU A 227 -3.95 1.44 -5.31
C LEU A 227 -2.47 1.25 -4.97
N LEU A 228 -1.98 1.95 -3.94
CA LEU A 228 -0.59 1.84 -3.50
C LEU A 228 -0.28 0.42 -3.00
N LEU A 229 -1.09 -0.15 -2.11
CA LEU A 229 -0.87 -1.50 -1.59
C LEU A 229 -1.00 -2.57 -2.69
N CYS A 230 -1.99 -2.47 -3.58
CA CYS A 230 -2.09 -3.37 -4.73
C CYS A 230 -0.86 -3.28 -5.64
N THR A 231 -0.31 -2.08 -5.82
CA THR A 231 0.89 -1.86 -6.64
C THR A 231 2.12 -2.44 -5.95
N LEU A 232 2.33 -2.16 -4.66
CA LEU A 232 3.45 -2.69 -3.88
C LEU A 232 3.47 -4.22 -3.85
N ILE A 233 2.30 -4.85 -3.61
CA ILE A 233 2.19 -6.32 -3.64
C ILE A 233 2.55 -6.86 -5.02
N ARG A 234 2.05 -6.24 -6.08
CA ARG A 234 2.38 -6.66 -7.45
C ARG A 234 3.86 -6.48 -7.77
N GLU A 235 4.49 -5.43 -7.29
CA GLU A 235 5.92 -5.18 -7.42
C GLU A 235 6.73 -6.21 -6.64
N THR A 236 6.35 -6.49 -5.38
CA THR A 236 7.00 -7.50 -4.53
C THR A 236 6.94 -8.90 -5.12
N LEU A 237 5.82 -9.26 -5.77
CA LEU A 237 5.67 -10.57 -6.43
C LEU A 237 6.47 -10.70 -7.75
N LYS A 238 7.02 -9.61 -8.26
CA LYS A 238 7.84 -9.61 -9.48
C LYS A 238 9.34 -9.53 -9.20
N ALA A 239 9.72 -8.91 -8.07
CA ALA A 239 11.10 -8.77 -7.63
C ALA A 239 11.67 -10.11 -7.13
#